data_e435da0979bd6c55ab6806c2aadd79aa
#
_entry.id   e435da0979bd6c55ab6806c2aadd79aa
#
_cell.length_a   1.000
_cell.length_b   1.000
_cell.length_c   1.000
_cell.angle_alpha   90.00
_cell.angle_beta   90.00
_cell.angle_gamma   90.00
#
_symmetry.space_group_name_H-M   'P 1'
#
loop_
_entity.id
_entity.type
_entity.pdbx_description
1 polymer ?
#
loop_
_entity_poly.entity_id
_entity_poly.type
_entity_poly.pdbx_seq_one_letter_code
_entity_poly.pdbx_strand_id
1 'polypeptide(L)'
;MSEEKKKRLVILQTSGLDTPYRLPSPFFIATAAAAMEMDATMVFTSKGCGILKKGEAEKVFIKKGSKSIAYFLGLALDAGVKFYYCQPGLDLMDMNADDLIKEVAGVIGAAAFVDIVQEADVVLTF
;
A
#
# COMPACT_ATOMS: atom_id res chain seq x y z
N MET A 1 27.81 21.59 -0.95
CA MET A 1 26.54 21.38 -1.67
C MET A 1 25.60 20.55 -0.83
N SER A 2 24.45 21.05 -0.56
CA SER A 2 23.46 20.29 0.18
C SER A 2 22.69 19.38 -0.77
N GLU A 3 22.56 18.12 -0.38
CA GLU A 3 21.69 17.21 -1.10
C GLU A 3 20.25 17.53 -0.69
N GLU A 4 19.39 17.66 -1.67
CA GLU A 4 17.97 17.79 -1.39
C GLU A 4 17.44 16.44 -0.94
N LYS A 5 16.75 16.43 0.19
CA LYS A 5 16.05 15.25 0.63
C LYS A 5 14.91 14.97 -0.33
N LYS A 6 14.70 13.69 -0.65
CA LYS A 6 13.50 13.28 -1.39
C LYS A 6 12.27 13.66 -0.61
N LYS A 7 11.27 14.15 -1.31
CA LYS A 7 9.94 14.30 -0.75
C LYS A 7 9.37 12.93 -0.41
N ARG A 8 8.58 12.87 0.64
CA ARG A 8 7.99 11.61 1.13
C ARG A 8 6.49 11.65 1.05
N LEU A 9 5.92 10.65 0.38
CA LEU A 9 4.48 10.40 0.34
C LEU A 9 4.16 9.16 1.16
N VAL A 10 3.18 9.27 2.05
CA VAL A 10 2.65 8.12 2.77
C VAL A 10 1.17 8.00 2.47
N ILE A 11 0.75 6.80 2.07
CA ILE A 11 -0.67 6.48 1.87
C ILE A 11 -1.09 5.48 2.94
N LEU A 12 -2.12 5.84 3.71
CA LEU A 12 -2.77 4.90 4.62
C LEU A 12 -3.92 4.24 3.86
N GLN A 13 -3.78 2.95 3.58
CA GLN A 13 -4.75 2.18 2.80
C GLN A 13 -5.69 1.43 3.73
N THR A 14 -6.91 1.91 3.88
CA THR A 14 -7.93 1.28 4.72
C THR A 14 -8.96 0.48 3.92
N SER A 15 -9.24 0.88 2.68
CA SER A 15 -10.16 0.18 1.80
C SER A 15 -9.52 -1.11 1.28
N GLY A 16 -10.32 -2.14 1.12
CA GLY A 16 -9.86 -3.46 0.70
C GLY A 16 -10.55 -3.97 -0.54
N LEU A 17 -10.41 -5.27 -0.79
CA LEU A 17 -10.90 -5.91 -2.01
C LEU A 17 -12.43 -5.91 -2.14
N ASP A 18 -13.15 -5.64 -1.05
CA ASP A 18 -14.61 -5.53 -1.08
C ASP A 18 -15.11 -4.22 -1.72
N THR A 19 -14.21 -3.26 -1.96
CA THR A 19 -14.52 -2.03 -2.68
C THR A 19 -13.47 -1.81 -3.79
N PRO A 20 -13.43 -2.69 -4.78
CA PRO A 20 -12.32 -2.73 -5.75
C PRO A 20 -12.16 -1.45 -6.56
N TYR A 21 -13.26 -0.75 -6.84
CA TYR A 21 -13.20 0.50 -7.62
C TYR A 21 -12.49 1.64 -6.87
N ARG A 22 -12.22 1.49 -5.58
CA ARG A 22 -11.47 2.48 -4.81
C ARG A 22 -9.96 2.24 -4.82
N LEU A 23 -9.52 1.12 -5.39
CA LEU A 23 -8.14 0.67 -5.24
C LEU A 23 -7.17 1.16 -6.31
N PRO A 24 -7.56 1.35 -7.59
CA PRO A 24 -6.59 1.81 -8.57
C PRO A 24 -5.96 3.15 -8.25
N SER A 25 -6.72 4.11 -7.74
CA SER A 25 -6.21 5.47 -7.49
C SER A 25 -5.05 5.50 -6.49
N PRO A 26 -5.13 4.88 -5.31
CA PRO A 26 -3.98 4.91 -4.40
C PRO A 26 -2.73 4.27 -5.00
N PHE A 27 -2.87 3.16 -5.73
CA PHE A 27 -1.72 2.53 -6.37
C PHE A 27 -1.15 3.41 -7.48
N PHE A 28 -2.00 4.05 -8.31
CA PHE A 28 -1.52 4.98 -9.34
C PHE A 28 -0.82 6.19 -8.74
N ILE A 29 -1.36 6.75 -7.67
CA ILE A 29 -0.76 7.91 -7.01
C ILE A 29 0.60 7.54 -6.44
N ALA A 30 0.70 6.41 -5.76
CA ALA A 30 1.98 5.94 -5.21
C ALA A 30 2.99 5.67 -6.32
N THR A 31 2.55 5.03 -7.41
CA THR A 31 3.41 4.75 -8.57
C THR A 31 3.91 6.05 -9.20
N ALA A 32 3.03 7.02 -9.39
CA ALA A 32 3.39 8.33 -9.95
C ALA A 32 4.38 9.06 -9.06
N ALA A 33 4.16 9.04 -7.75
CA ALA A 33 5.07 9.66 -6.80
C ALA A 33 6.47 9.06 -6.89
N ALA A 34 6.55 7.72 -6.95
CA ALA A 34 7.83 7.03 -7.09
C ALA A 34 8.50 7.39 -8.42
N ALA A 35 7.74 7.48 -9.51
CA ALA A 35 8.26 7.88 -10.81
C ALA A 35 8.77 9.33 -10.82
N MET A 36 8.23 10.16 -9.96
CA MET A 36 8.68 11.55 -9.77
C MET A 36 9.79 11.67 -8.73
N GLU A 37 10.40 10.54 -8.40
CA GLU A 37 11.54 10.47 -7.46
C GLU A 37 11.17 10.80 -6.01
N MET A 38 9.91 10.66 -5.65
CA MET A 38 9.49 10.73 -4.25
C MET A 38 9.72 9.36 -3.58
N ASP A 39 9.91 9.41 -2.27
CA ASP A 39 9.93 8.22 -1.44
C ASP A 39 8.48 7.87 -1.11
N ALA A 40 7.93 6.85 -1.72
CA ALA A 40 6.51 6.49 -1.59
C ALA A 40 6.33 5.24 -0.75
N THR A 41 5.47 5.33 0.25
CA THR A 41 5.16 4.23 1.17
C THR A 41 3.65 4.07 1.29
N MET A 42 3.19 2.82 1.23
CA MET A 42 1.79 2.48 1.54
C MET A 42 1.75 1.64 2.81
N VAL A 43 0.91 2.05 3.75
CA VAL A 43 0.68 1.30 4.98
C VAL A 43 -0.74 0.74 4.92
N PHE A 44 -0.85 -0.58 4.90
CA PHE A 44 -2.13 -1.27 4.80
C PHE A 44 -2.66 -1.58 6.19
N THR A 45 -3.89 -1.17 6.45
CA THR A 45 -4.56 -1.38 7.71
C THR A 45 -6.01 -1.78 7.48
N SER A 46 -6.67 -2.29 8.51
CA SER A 46 -8.08 -2.68 8.41
C SER A 46 -8.30 -3.63 7.22
N LYS A 47 -9.35 -3.43 6.43
CA LYS A 47 -9.61 -4.25 5.24
C LYS A 47 -8.53 -4.13 4.17
N GLY A 48 -7.74 -3.06 4.19
CA GLY A 48 -6.61 -2.91 3.28
C GLY A 48 -5.59 -4.03 3.39
N CYS A 49 -5.43 -4.62 4.57
CA CYS A 49 -4.52 -5.75 4.75
C CYS A 49 -4.89 -6.95 3.87
N GLY A 50 -6.17 -7.14 3.56
CA GLY A 50 -6.62 -8.23 2.71
C GLY A 50 -6.12 -8.16 1.28
N ILE A 51 -5.73 -6.97 0.81
CA ILE A 51 -5.15 -6.80 -0.52
C ILE A 51 -3.81 -7.55 -0.62
N LEU A 52 -3.10 -7.63 0.50
CA LEU A 52 -1.76 -8.22 0.56
C LEU A 52 -1.77 -9.74 0.69
N LYS A 53 -2.94 -10.36 0.89
CA LYS A 53 -3.02 -11.82 1.01
C LYS A 53 -2.68 -12.47 -0.33
N LYS A 54 -1.80 -13.49 -0.28
CA LYS A 54 -1.35 -14.21 -1.48
C LYS A 54 -2.54 -14.69 -2.31
N GLY A 55 -2.52 -14.36 -3.60
CA GLY A 55 -3.51 -14.86 -4.57
C GLY A 55 -4.84 -14.12 -4.57
N GLU A 56 -5.09 -13.21 -3.64
CA GLU A 56 -6.41 -12.57 -3.54
C GLU A 56 -6.57 -11.40 -4.52
N ALA A 57 -5.54 -10.56 -4.67
CA ALA A 57 -5.61 -9.42 -5.57
C ALA A 57 -5.78 -9.83 -7.05
N GLU A 58 -5.25 -11.00 -7.43
CA GLU A 58 -5.36 -11.54 -8.78
C GLU A 58 -6.80 -11.90 -9.14
N LYS A 59 -7.65 -12.15 -8.15
CA LYS A 59 -9.03 -12.61 -8.36
C LYS A 59 -10.03 -11.47 -8.46
N VAL A 60 -9.62 -10.24 -8.16
CA VAL A 60 -10.54 -9.11 -8.03
C VAL A 60 -10.35 -8.14 -9.18
N PHE A 61 -11.45 -7.83 -9.86
CA PHE A 61 -11.50 -6.95 -11.03
C PHE A 61 -12.53 -5.85 -10.77
N ILE A 62 -12.29 -4.66 -11.33
CA ILE A 62 -13.22 -3.54 -11.20
C ILE A 62 -14.46 -3.81 -12.04
N LYS A 63 -14.23 -4.33 -13.23
CA LYS A 63 -15.28 -4.67 -14.18
C LYS A 63 -14.77 -5.76 -15.12
N LYS A 64 -15.69 -6.39 -15.85
CA LYS A 64 -15.36 -7.42 -16.82
C LYS A 64 -14.40 -6.85 -17.88
N GLY A 65 -13.30 -7.54 -18.12
CA GLY A 65 -12.31 -7.16 -19.11
C GLY A 65 -11.26 -6.16 -18.61
N SER A 66 -11.38 -5.68 -17.37
CA SER A 66 -10.35 -4.81 -16.78
C SER A 66 -9.18 -5.63 -16.26
N LYS A 67 -8.10 -4.96 -15.92
CA LYS A 67 -6.98 -5.58 -15.19
C LYS A 67 -7.42 -5.91 -13.76
N SER A 68 -6.81 -6.95 -13.18
CA SER A 68 -7.05 -7.27 -11.77
C SER A 68 -6.37 -6.26 -10.86
N ILE A 69 -6.76 -6.27 -9.59
CA ILE A 69 -6.12 -5.39 -8.60
C ILE A 69 -4.63 -5.70 -8.48
N ALA A 70 -4.23 -6.96 -8.67
CA ALA A 70 -2.81 -7.34 -8.67
C ALA A 70 -1.98 -6.57 -9.70
N TYR A 71 -2.58 -6.19 -10.82
CA TYR A 71 -1.89 -5.39 -11.84
C TYR A 71 -1.44 -4.03 -11.27
N PHE A 72 -2.35 -3.33 -10.60
CA PHE A 72 -2.05 -2.01 -10.02
C PHE A 72 -1.06 -2.10 -8.87
N LEU A 73 -1.23 -3.12 -8.04
CA LEU A 73 -0.29 -3.42 -6.96
C LEU A 73 1.10 -3.69 -7.51
N GLY A 74 1.20 -4.47 -8.58
CA GLY A 74 2.47 -4.77 -9.24
C GLY A 74 3.15 -3.53 -9.81
N LEU A 75 2.40 -2.60 -10.40
CA LEU A 75 2.95 -1.34 -10.89
C LEU A 75 3.64 -0.56 -9.76
N ALA A 76 3.00 -0.50 -8.61
CA ALA A 76 3.54 0.21 -7.45
C ALA A 76 4.82 -0.46 -6.94
N LEU A 77 4.81 -1.78 -6.82
CA LEU A 77 6.02 -2.52 -6.40
C LEU A 77 7.17 -2.34 -7.37
N ASP A 78 6.89 -2.43 -8.67
CA ASP A 78 7.91 -2.26 -9.71
C ASP A 78 8.51 -0.85 -9.69
N ALA A 79 7.72 0.14 -9.32
CA ALA A 79 8.19 1.53 -9.20
C ALA A 79 9.00 1.79 -7.92
N GLY A 80 9.04 0.84 -7.01
CA GLY A 80 9.79 0.96 -5.76
C GLY A 80 8.97 1.44 -4.57
N VAL A 81 7.64 1.43 -4.66
CA VAL A 81 6.78 1.77 -3.52
C VAL A 81 6.95 0.70 -2.44
N LYS A 82 7.14 1.13 -1.19
CA LYS A 82 7.28 0.22 -0.05
C LYS A 82 5.93 -0.06 0.57
N PHE A 83 5.65 -1.33 0.83
CA PHE A 83 4.41 -1.78 1.47
C PHE A 83 4.68 -2.25 2.88
N TYR A 84 3.91 -1.72 3.82
CA TYR A 84 3.90 -2.16 5.23
C TYR A 84 2.48 -2.47 5.63
N TYR A 85 2.32 -3.21 6.72
CA TYR A 85 1.00 -3.53 7.26
C TYR A 85 0.99 -3.34 8.78
N CYS A 86 -0.20 -3.17 9.36
CA CYS A 86 -0.35 -3.14 10.81
C CYS A 86 -0.87 -4.49 11.32
N GLN A 87 -0.40 -4.91 12.49
CA GLN A 87 -0.81 -6.20 13.07
C GLN A 87 -2.32 -6.26 13.36
N PRO A 88 -2.96 -5.21 13.93
CA PRO A 88 -4.41 -5.24 14.12
C PRO A 88 -5.20 -5.48 12.84
N GLY A 89 -4.71 -5.00 11.70
CA GLY A 89 -5.34 -5.25 10.41
C GLY A 89 -5.33 -6.72 10.03
N LEU A 90 -4.24 -7.43 10.31
CA LEU A 90 -4.19 -8.88 10.09
C LEU A 90 -5.18 -9.60 10.99
N ASP A 91 -5.23 -9.21 12.26
CA ASP A 91 -6.13 -9.84 13.23
C ASP A 91 -7.59 -9.64 12.81
N LEU A 92 -7.93 -8.44 12.35
CA LEU A 92 -9.27 -8.13 11.85
C LEU A 92 -9.66 -9.00 10.66
N MET A 93 -8.71 -9.31 9.80
CA MET A 93 -8.93 -10.09 8.58
C MET A 93 -8.66 -11.58 8.76
N ASP A 94 -8.45 -12.04 9.99
CA ASP A 94 -8.14 -13.43 10.31
C ASP A 94 -6.95 -13.98 9.51
N MET A 95 -5.89 -13.17 9.41
CA MET A 95 -4.68 -13.52 8.64
C MET A 95 -3.45 -13.56 9.54
N ASN A 96 -2.46 -14.31 9.09
CA ASN A 96 -1.12 -14.34 9.67
C ASN A 96 -0.13 -13.70 8.70
N ALA A 97 1.04 -13.32 9.20
CA ALA A 97 2.09 -12.74 8.35
C ALA A 97 2.49 -13.67 7.20
N ASP A 98 2.44 -14.98 7.42
CA ASP A 98 2.76 -15.98 6.38
C ASP A 98 1.76 -15.99 5.22
N ASP A 99 0.56 -15.43 5.41
CA ASP A 99 -0.46 -15.33 4.36
C ASP A 99 -0.17 -14.21 3.37
N LEU A 100 0.75 -13.32 3.68
CA LEU A 100 1.02 -12.12 2.90
C LEU A 100 2.00 -12.38 1.76
N ILE A 101 1.90 -11.57 0.70
CA ILE A 101 2.88 -11.60 -0.39
C ILE A 101 4.27 -11.29 0.16
N LYS A 102 5.29 -11.86 -0.47
CA LYS A 102 6.68 -11.75 0.01
C LYS A 102 7.26 -10.34 -0.10
N GLU A 103 6.67 -9.51 -0.95
CA GLU A 103 7.16 -8.16 -1.24
C GLU A 103 6.87 -7.15 -0.12
N VAL A 104 6.08 -7.53 0.87
CA VAL A 104 5.78 -6.66 2.00
C VAL A 104 7.06 -6.43 2.82
N ALA A 105 7.38 -5.17 3.09
CA ALA A 105 8.63 -4.81 3.79
C ALA A 105 8.59 -5.15 5.28
N GLY A 106 7.41 -5.11 5.89
CA GLY A 106 7.30 -5.48 7.30
C GLY A 106 6.06 -4.95 7.99
N VAL A 107 6.01 -5.19 9.30
CA VAL A 107 4.91 -4.76 10.15
C VAL A 107 5.24 -3.39 10.75
N ILE A 108 4.22 -2.55 10.89
CA ILE A 108 4.34 -1.24 11.54
C ILE A 108 3.27 -1.14 12.63
N GLY A 109 3.70 -0.83 13.86
CA GLY A 109 2.79 -0.48 14.94
C GLY A 109 2.37 0.98 14.86
N ALA A 110 1.43 1.38 15.71
CA ALA A 110 0.89 2.73 15.71
C ALA A 110 1.96 3.80 15.93
N ALA A 111 2.87 3.58 16.88
CA ALA A 111 3.93 4.54 17.17
C ALA A 111 4.88 4.71 15.98
N ALA A 112 5.27 3.61 15.34
CA ALA A 112 6.11 3.65 14.15
C ALA A 112 5.41 4.36 13.00
N PHE A 113 4.09 4.18 12.86
CA PHE A 113 3.32 4.89 11.85
C PHE A 113 3.34 6.40 12.10
N VAL A 114 3.16 6.83 13.35
CA VAL A 114 3.23 8.26 13.70
C VAL A 114 4.60 8.82 13.35
N ASP A 115 5.68 8.10 13.64
CA ASP A 115 7.03 8.52 13.27
C ASP A 115 7.16 8.71 11.75
N ILE A 116 6.62 7.77 10.99
CA ILE A 116 6.67 7.84 9.52
C ILE A 116 5.93 9.08 9.01
N VAL A 117 4.72 9.34 9.52
CA VAL A 117 3.91 10.46 9.02
C VAL A 117 4.46 11.81 9.47
N GLN A 118 5.16 11.87 10.61
CA GLN A 118 5.83 13.11 11.03
C GLN A 118 6.92 13.53 10.04
N GLU A 119 7.55 12.57 9.39
CA GLU A 119 8.60 12.82 8.40
C GLU A 119 8.05 12.97 6.97
N ALA A 120 6.76 12.75 6.78
CA ALA A 120 6.16 12.79 5.45
C ALA A 120 5.83 14.21 5.03
N ASP A 121 6.00 14.51 3.77
CA ASP A 121 5.60 15.78 3.15
C ASP A 121 4.11 15.75 2.79
N VAL A 122 3.62 14.58 2.38
CA VAL A 122 2.22 14.37 1.98
C VAL A 122 1.71 13.08 2.59
N VAL A 123 0.55 13.13 3.22
CA VAL A 123 -0.14 11.95 3.76
C VAL A 123 -1.54 11.90 3.16
N LEU A 124 -1.88 10.78 2.53
CA LEU A 124 -3.19 10.54 1.95
C LEU A 124 -3.79 9.28 2.57
N THR A 125 -5.12 9.25 2.64
CA THR A 125 -5.84 8.09 3.16
C THR A 125 -6.91 7.65 2.16
N PHE A 126 -6.94 6.35 1.93
CA PHE A 126 -7.93 5.75 1.04
C PHE A 126 -8.64 4.58 1.69
#